data_c395acb2ad4291d95ee1d5fb748ed897
#
_entry.id   c395acb2ad4291d95ee1d5fb748ed897
#
_cell.length_a   1.000
_cell.length_b   1.000
_cell.length_c   1.000
_cell.angle_alpha   90.00
_cell.angle_beta   90.00
_cell.angle_gamma   90.00
#
_symmetry.space_group_name_H-M   'P 1'
#
loop_
_entity.id
_entity.type
_entity.pdbx_description
1 polymer ?
#
loop_
_entity_poly.entity_id
_entity_poly.type
_entity_poly.pdbx_seq_one_letter_code
_entity_poly.pdbx_strand_id
1 'polypeptide(L)'
;MKSLFTFLVCCLFSLSAISQTSEAKKNLPATDKPVQVVEVSCGKCKLGLPGKTCDMAVRIDGKAYYADGADIDNFGDAHAHDGMCNAIRKAEVQGALIDNRFKISYIKLLPEEKKAEKQQ
;
A
#
# COMPACT_ATOMS: atom_id res chain seq x y z
N MET A 1 32.65 -30.87 -58.76
CA MET A 1 31.73 -31.83 -58.17
C MET A 1 32.01 -31.91 -56.69
N LYS A 2 31.18 -31.33 -55.90
CA LYS A 2 30.83 -31.78 -54.55
C LYS A 2 30.06 -30.65 -53.91
N SER A 3 28.81 -30.91 -53.88
CA SER A 3 27.77 -30.09 -53.24
C SER A 3 28.12 -29.92 -51.75
N LEU A 4 28.36 -28.69 -51.32
CA LEU A 4 28.39 -28.32 -49.94
C LEU A 4 26.99 -27.79 -49.56
N PHE A 5 26.20 -28.67 -48.99
CA PHE A 5 24.97 -28.30 -48.34
C PHE A 5 25.33 -27.66 -47.03
N THR A 6 25.40 -26.35 -47.03
CA THR A 6 25.46 -25.59 -45.79
C THR A 6 24.06 -25.43 -45.26
N PHE A 7 23.72 -26.31 -44.33
CA PHE A 7 22.50 -26.15 -43.52
C PHE A 7 22.73 -24.96 -42.58
N LEU A 8 22.24 -23.82 -42.99
CA LEU A 8 22.08 -22.67 -42.10
C LEU A 8 20.86 -22.89 -41.24
N VAL A 9 21.07 -23.52 -40.08
CA VAL A 9 20.05 -23.60 -39.06
C VAL A 9 19.95 -22.22 -38.40
N CYS A 10 19.02 -21.43 -38.87
CA CYS A 10 18.58 -20.23 -38.19
C CYS A 10 17.83 -20.63 -36.93
N CYS A 11 18.53 -20.71 -35.80
CA CYS A 11 17.92 -20.74 -34.48
C CYS A 11 17.31 -19.36 -34.21
N LEU A 12 16.04 -19.23 -34.51
CA LEU A 12 15.22 -18.13 -34.04
C LEU A 12 15.01 -18.32 -32.52
N PHE A 13 15.91 -17.75 -31.75
CA PHE A 13 15.66 -17.53 -30.34
C PHE A 13 14.58 -16.48 -30.21
N SER A 14 13.34 -16.95 -30.10
CA SER A 14 12.24 -16.11 -29.65
C SER A 14 12.50 -15.78 -28.19
N LEU A 15 13.09 -14.62 -27.91
CA LEU A 15 13.07 -14.05 -26.59
C LEU A 15 11.62 -13.68 -26.27
N SER A 16 10.94 -14.57 -25.58
CA SER A 16 9.69 -14.20 -24.91
C SER A 16 10.07 -13.25 -23.80
N ALA A 17 9.92 -11.96 -24.06
CA ALA A 17 9.95 -10.94 -23.01
C ALA A 17 8.77 -11.22 -22.08
N ILE A 18 9.05 -11.85 -20.95
CA ILE A 18 8.10 -11.92 -19.84
C ILE A 18 8.03 -10.51 -19.28
N SER A 19 7.07 -9.76 -19.78
CA SER A 19 6.70 -8.48 -19.18
C SER A 19 6.11 -8.78 -17.82
N GLN A 20 6.95 -8.75 -16.79
CA GLN A 20 6.47 -8.81 -15.42
C GLN A 20 5.87 -7.46 -15.09
N THR A 21 4.57 -7.37 -15.20
CA THR A 21 3.80 -6.28 -14.60
C THR A 21 3.96 -6.36 -13.09
N SER A 22 4.89 -5.58 -12.56
CA SER A 22 5.19 -5.53 -11.13
C SER A 22 4.12 -4.81 -10.31
N GLU A 23 3.05 -4.33 -10.91
CA GLU A 23 2.04 -3.54 -10.19
C GLU A 23 0.97 -4.39 -9.48
N ALA A 24 0.72 -5.60 -9.91
CA ALA A 24 -0.28 -6.47 -9.27
C ALA A 24 0.19 -7.10 -7.95
N LYS A 25 1.49 -7.09 -7.66
CA LYS A 25 2.04 -7.67 -6.43
C LYS A 25 1.96 -6.76 -5.20
N LYS A 26 1.69 -5.48 -5.39
CA LYS A 26 1.73 -4.47 -4.31
C LYS A 26 0.49 -4.49 -3.41
N ASN A 27 -0.60 -5.11 -3.85
CA ASN A 27 -1.88 -5.14 -3.12
C ASN A 27 -2.24 -6.50 -2.51
N LEU A 28 -1.30 -7.44 -2.49
CA LEU A 28 -1.49 -8.72 -1.82
C LEU A 28 -0.61 -8.78 -0.57
N PRO A 29 -1.16 -9.21 0.56
CA PRO A 29 -0.36 -9.38 1.76
C PRO A 29 0.70 -10.47 1.54
N ALA A 30 1.90 -10.24 2.06
CA ALA A 30 2.93 -11.25 2.11
C ALA A 30 2.52 -12.38 3.07
N THR A 31 2.71 -13.62 2.67
CA THR A 31 2.28 -14.78 3.47
C THR A 31 3.12 -15.03 4.71
N ASP A 32 4.32 -14.47 4.74
CA ASP A 32 5.30 -14.63 5.82
C ASP A 32 5.23 -13.52 6.89
N LYS A 33 4.35 -12.53 6.71
CA LYS A 33 4.20 -11.40 7.63
C LYS A 33 2.79 -11.31 8.17
N PRO A 34 2.62 -11.00 9.46
CA PRO A 34 1.29 -10.83 10.03
C PRO A 34 0.62 -9.57 9.46
N VAL A 35 -0.65 -9.71 9.16
CA VAL A 35 -1.55 -8.57 8.89
C VAL A 35 -2.09 -8.08 10.22
N GLN A 36 -2.04 -6.78 10.45
CA GLN A 36 -2.62 -6.17 11.63
C GLN A 36 -3.62 -5.09 11.23
N VAL A 37 -4.65 -4.92 12.03
CA VAL A 37 -5.63 -3.83 11.87
C VAL A 37 -5.17 -2.65 12.72
N VAL A 38 -5.02 -1.51 12.07
CA VAL A 38 -4.58 -0.27 12.72
C VAL A 38 -5.49 0.89 12.33
N GLU A 39 -5.46 1.95 13.09
CA GLU A 39 -6.07 3.21 12.69
C GLU A 39 -5.11 3.96 11.77
N VAL A 40 -5.65 4.53 10.70
CA VAL A 40 -4.93 5.36 9.72
C VAL A 40 -5.63 6.69 9.55
N SER A 41 -4.87 7.74 9.39
CA SER A 41 -5.39 9.08 9.15
C SER A 41 -4.26 10.04 8.76
N CYS A 42 -4.58 11.31 8.52
CA CYS A 42 -3.57 12.35 8.43
C CYS A 42 -2.89 12.55 9.78
N GLY A 43 -1.56 12.41 9.80
CA GLY A 43 -0.77 12.50 11.03
C GLY A 43 -0.92 13.84 11.72
N LYS A 44 -0.85 14.93 10.96
CA LYS A 44 -1.01 16.29 11.47
C LYS A 44 -2.45 16.61 11.87
N CYS A 45 -3.41 16.30 10.98
CA CYS A 45 -4.80 16.76 11.15
C CYS A 45 -5.56 16.00 12.22
N LYS A 46 -5.27 14.70 12.38
CA LYS A 46 -6.07 13.81 13.24
C LYS A 46 -5.29 13.08 14.32
N LEU A 47 -4.02 12.76 14.08
CA LEU A 47 -3.24 11.94 15.01
C LEU A 47 -2.27 12.76 15.88
N GLY A 48 -2.30 14.08 15.76
CA GLY A 48 -1.53 14.97 16.64
C GLY A 48 -0.01 14.95 16.43
N LEU A 49 0.45 14.49 15.26
CA LEU A 49 1.86 14.48 14.94
C LEU A 49 2.36 15.84 14.44
N PRO A 50 3.59 16.21 14.75
CA PRO A 50 4.19 17.43 14.22
C PRO A 50 4.42 17.31 12.70
N GLY A 51 4.23 18.38 11.95
CA GLY A 51 4.48 18.40 10.51
C GLY A 51 3.82 19.58 9.81
N LYS A 52 4.17 19.76 8.54
CA LYS A 52 3.65 20.85 7.71
C LYS A 52 2.67 20.36 6.64
N THR A 53 2.73 19.08 6.30
CA THR A 53 1.99 18.45 5.20
C THR A 53 0.98 17.43 5.72
N CYS A 54 0.01 17.07 4.89
CA CYS A 54 -0.96 16.01 5.16
C CYS A 54 -0.36 14.68 4.73
N ASP A 55 0.45 14.10 5.59
CA ASP A 55 1.04 12.78 5.36
C ASP A 55 0.27 11.71 6.14
N MET A 56 0.21 10.52 5.56
CA MET A 56 -0.41 9.38 6.21
C MET A 56 0.33 9.00 7.49
N ALA A 57 -0.42 8.66 8.50
CA ALA A 57 0.10 8.10 9.74
C ALA A 57 -0.77 6.93 10.21
N VAL A 58 -0.18 6.08 11.01
CA VAL A 58 -0.83 4.93 11.65
C VAL A 58 -0.79 5.08 13.14
N ARG A 59 -1.80 4.55 13.85
CA ARG A 59 -1.77 4.42 15.31
C ARG A 59 -1.70 2.94 15.65
N ILE A 60 -0.64 2.58 16.37
CA ILE A 60 -0.37 1.22 16.81
C ILE A 60 -0.21 1.27 18.34
N ASP A 61 -0.99 0.46 19.06
CA ASP A 61 -0.97 0.40 20.53
C ASP A 61 -1.06 1.79 21.19
N GLY A 62 -1.89 2.66 20.64
CA GLY A 62 -2.14 4.01 21.17
C GLY A 62 -1.11 5.06 20.79
N LYS A 63 -0.05 4.70 20.06
CA LYS A 63 0.99 5.62 19.60
C LYS A 63 0.91 5.82 18.08
N ALA A 64 0.98 7.08 17.65
CA ALA A 64 0.97 7.45 16.25
C ALA A 64 2.38 7.55 15.67
N TYR A 65 2.51 7.11 14.42
CA TYR A 65 3.75 7.15 13.64
C TYR A 65 3.42 7.60 12.23
N TYR A 66 4.24 8.46 11.65
CA TYR A 66 4.16 8.69 10.22
C TYR A 66 4.44 7.40 9.46
N ALA A 67 3.75 7.20 8.35
CA ALA A 67 3.85 6.00 7.52
C ALA A 67 4.50 6.33 6.17
N ASP A 68 5.41 5.47 5.75
CA ASP A 68 6.01 5.51 4.43
C ASP A 68 5.53 4.30 3.62
N GLY A 69 5.46 4.45 2.31
CA GLY A 69 5.07 3.37 1.39
C GLY A 69 3.61 3.42 0.93
N ALA A 70 2.83 4.38 1.43
CA ALA A 70 1.49 4.68 0.94
C ALA A 70 1.25 6.18 0.99
N ASP A 71 0.59 6.70 -0.04
CA ASP A 71 0.21 8.09 -0.14
C ASP A 71 -1.24 8.25 0.30
N ILE A 72 -1.51 9.29 1.07
CA ILE A 72 -2.85 9.59 1.57
C ILE A 72 -3.84 9.85 0.43
N ASP A 73 -3.37 10.43 -0.67
CA ASP A 73 -4.19 10.76 -1.84
C ASP A 73 -4.60 9.54 -2.67
N ASN A 74 -3.98 8.38 -2.43
CA ASN A 74 -4.37 7.13 -3.08
C ASN A 74 -5.67 6.52 -2.53
N PHE A 75 -6.23 7.10 -1.47
CA PHE A 75 -7.41 6.58 -0.78
C PHE A 75 -8.63 7.51 -0.90
N GLY A 76 -8.70 8.28 -1.98
CA GLY A 76 -9.75 9.25 -2.23
C GLY A 76 -9.36 10.65 -1.78
N ASP A 77 -10.32 11.58 -1.85
CA ASP A 77 -10.09 12.96 -1.42
C ASP A 77 -9.88 13.02 0.11
N ALA A 78 -8.66 13.35 0.50
CA ALA A 78 -8.28 13.43 1.91
C ALA A 78 -9.09 14.48 2.68
N HIS A 79 -9.60 15.51 2.01
CA HIS A 79 -10.39 16.60 2.61
C HIS A 79 -11.90 16.37 2.52
N ALA A 80 -12.37 15.29 1.88
CA ALA A 80 -13.77 14.90 1.92
C ALA A 80 -14.23 14.65 3.36
N HIS A 81 -15.55 14.60 3.57
CA HIS A 81 -16.14 14.38 4.90
C HIS A 81 -15.59 13.12 5.60
N ASP A 82 -15.41 12.06 4.84
CA ASP A 82 -14.87 10.76 5.26
C ASP A 82 -13.37 10.58 4.90
N GLY A 83 -12.74 11.64 4.37
CA GLY A 83 -11.33 11.66 4.03
C GLY A 83 -10.41 11.66 5.26
N MET A 84 -9.18 11.28 5.07
CA MET A 84 -8.22 11.08 6.18
C MET A 84 -7.82 12.36 6.92
N CYS A 85 -8.07 13.53 6.36
CA CYS A 85 -7.90 14.80 7.08
C CYS A 85 -9.06 15.10 8.03
N ASN A 86 -10.19 14.43 7.87
CA ASN A 86 -11.41 14.65 8.65
C ASN A 86 -11.83 13.44 9.50
N ALA A 87 -11.41 12.25 9.12
CA ALA A 87 -11.82 11.00 9.75
C ALA A 87 -10.63 10.08 10.04
N ILE A 88 -10.71 9.33 11.12
CA ILE A 88 -9.81 8.22 11.40
C ILE A 88 -10.43 6.97 10.80
N ARG A 89 -9.68 6.26 9.96
CA ARG A 89 -10.12 5.05 9.27
C ARG A 89 -9.38 3.83 9.84
N LYS A 90 -9.96 2.66 9.68
CA LYS A 90 -9.27 1.39 9.97
C LYS A 90 -8.71 0.79 8.69
N ALA A 91 -7.54 0.19 8.79
CA ALA A 91 -6.89 -0.50 7.68
C ALA A 91 -6.19 -1.77 8.15
N GLU A 92 -6.18 -2.76 7.27
CA GLU A 92 -5.26 -3.89 7.37
C GLU A 92 -3.92 -3.46 6.82
N VAL A 93 -2.85 -3.67 7.57
CA VAL A 93 -1.49 -3.30 7.16
C VAL A 93 -0.49 -4.40 7.46
N GLN A 94 0.55 -4.43 6.65
CA GLN A 94 1.82 -5.12 6.94
C GLN A 94 2.94 -4.10 6.85
N GLY A 95 3.92 -4.22 7.69
CA GLY A 95 5.06 -3.32 7.70
C GLY A 95 5.90 -3.48 8.94
N ALA A 96 6.82 -2.55 9.14
CA ALA A 96 7.71 -2.51 10.28
C ALA A 96 7.99 -1.09 10.74
N LEU A 97 8.21 -0.91 12.04
CA LEU A 97 8.73 0.34 12.59
C LEU A 97 10.24 0.40 12.35
N ILE A 98 10.67 1.44 11.62
CA ILE A 98 12.06 1.71 11.33
C ILE A 98 12.28 3.22 11.51
N ASP A 99 13.22 3.58 12.37
CA ASP A 99 13.55 4.98 12.66
C ASP A 99 12.33 5.82 13.06
N ASN A 100 11.49 5.28 13.92
CA ASN A 100 10.27 5.92 14.42
C ASN A 100 9.22 6.25 13.31
N ARG A 101 9.28 5.57 12.19
CA ARG A 101 8.31 5.61 11.09
C ARG A 101 7.82 4.21 10.76
N PHE A 102 6.56 4.09 10.40
CA PHE A 102 6.01 2.80 9.99
C PHE A 102 6.17 2.62 8.48
N LYS A 103 6.98 1.65 8.08
CA LYS A 103 7.22 1.31 6.67
C LYS A 103 6.17 0.32 6.21
N ILE A 104 5.20 0.79 5.44
CA ILE A 104 4.09 -0.01 4.92
C ILE A 104 4.57 -0.85 3.74
N SER A 105 4.35 -2.15 3.80
CA SER A 105 4.52 -3.08 2.67
C SER A 105 3.18 -3.53 2.05
N TYR A 106 2.10 -3.44 2.82
CA TYR A 106 0.73 -3.72 2.39
C TYR A 106 -0.24 -2.85 3.17
N ILE A 107 -1.25 -2.33 2.50
CA ILE A 107 -2.35 -1.60 3.13
C ILE A 107 -3.66 -1.81 2.37
N LYS A 108 -4.72 -2.04 3.12
CA LYS A 108 -6.09 -2.09 2.62
C LYS A 108 -7.01 -1.39 3.60
N LEU A 109 -7.68 -0.32 3.16
CA LEU A 109 -8.72 0.31 3.98
C LEU A 109 -9.89 -0.64 4.20
N LEU A 110 -10.35 -0.69 5.44
CA LEU A 110 -11.57 -1.37 5.79
C LEU A 110 -12.78 -0.46 5.54
N PRO A 111 -13.94 -1.04 5.21
CA PRO A 111 -15.19 -0.28 5.15
C PRO A 111 -15.46 0.44 6.47
N GLU A 112 -16.04 1.63 6.41
CA GLU A 112 -16.51 2.30 7.62
C GLU A 112 -17.59 1.45 8.30
N GLU A 113 -17.39 1.15 9.56
CA GLU A 113 -18.46 0.64 10.39
C GLU A 113 -19.48 1.77 10.53
N LYS A 114 -20.60 1.67 9.79
CA LYS A 114 -21.75 2.51 10.06
C LYS A 114 -22.08 2.31 11.54
N LYS A 115 -21.85 3.33 12.37
CA LYS A 115 -22.36 3.34 13.72
C LYS A 115 -23.85 3.03 13.58
N ALA A 116 -24.25 1.88 14.08
CA ALA A 116 -25.66 1.58 14.19
C ALA A 116 -26.27 2.75 14.97
N GLU A 117 -27.03 3.57 14.27
CA GLU A 117 -27.83 4.63 14.88
C GLU A 117 -28.74 3.92 15.86
N LYS A 118 -28.47 4.08 17.15
CA LYS A 118 -29.40 3.64 18.16
C LYS A 118 -30.67 4.42 17.91
N GLN A 119 -31.60 3.82 17.21
CA GLN A 119 -32.99 4.27 17.24
C GLN A 119 -33.47 4.14 18.68
N GLN A 120 -33.54 5.27 19.30
CA GLN A 120 -34.37 5.43 20.47
C GLN A 120 -35.83 5.52 20.05
#